data_4a5a65a153eb6f207808a466ee797f01
#
_entry.id   4a5a65a153eb6f207808a466ee797f01
#
_cell.length_a   1.000
_cell.length_b   1.000
_cell.length_c   1.000
_cell.angle_alpha   90.00
_cell.angle_beta   90.00
_cell.angle_gamma   90.00
#
_symmetry.space_group_name_H-M   'P 1'
#
loop_
_entity.id
_entity.type
_entity.pdbx_description
1 polymer ?
#
loop_
_entity_poly.entity_id
_entity_poly.type
_entity_poly.pdbx_seq_one_letter_code
_entity_poly.pdbx_strand_id
1 'polypeptide(L)'
;MITALTSIPGWQVYMWTVAIVLPAGIHLVSGGHRDRSHLAEIVLMYALGVSGAIGMFNAVVHTALADEVAASIGWPAGNPFQTEVAFANLALGIVGFMCFWRYDFWLPVVIAKSVFLWGAGVTHVLDTLHTDNVAPNNSGPILVWDFGLPLALIGLFILARAARDRGSIRPARYASTRWRLDARS
;
A
#
# COMPACT_ATOMS: atom_id res chain seq x y z
N MET A 1 -10.92 8.86 -23.82
CA MET A 1 -11.33 8.44 -22.43
C MET A 1 -10.14 8.40 -21.47
N ILE A 2 -9.00 7.82 -21.85
CA ILE A 2 -7.79 7.80 -20.98
C ILE A 2 -7.28 9.22 -20.71
N THR A 3 -7.20 10.08 -21.73
CA THR A 3 -6.76 11.49 -21.60
C THR A 3 -7.63 12.33 -20.64
N ALA A 4 -8.92 12.03 -20.50
CA ALA A 4 -9.79 12.75 -19.58
C ALA A 4 -9.56 12.33 -18.10
N LEU A 5 -9.18 11.08 -17.85
CA LEU A 5 -8.87 10.60 -16.51
C LEU A 5 -7.52 11.14 -16.01
N THR A 6 -6.52 11.21 -16.90
CA THR A 6 -5.17 11.72 -16.56
C THR A 6 -5.14 13.24 -16.35
N SER A 7 -6.20 13.97 -16.74
CA SER A 7 -6.32 15.42 -16.47
C SER A 7 -6.78 15.73 -15.03
N ILE A 8 -7.24 14.73 -14.27
CA ILE A 8 -7.64 14.90 -12.87
C ILE A 8 -6.39 14.85 -11.99
N PRO A 9 -6.06 15.90 -11.22
CA PRO A 9 -4.91 15.86 -10.31
C PRO A 9 -5.01 14.67 -9.35
N GLY A 10 -3.93 13.87 -9.28
CA GLY A 10 -3.88 12.70 -8.39
C GLY A 10 -4.84 11.56 -8.75
N TRP A 11 -5.29 11.46 -10.00
CA TRP A 11 -6.20 10.40 -10.48
C TRP A 11 -5.73 9.00 -10.07
N GLN A 12 -4.43 8.77 -10.01
CA GLN A 12 -3.84 7.50 -9.57
C GLN A 12 -4.22 7.16 -8.13
N VAL A 13 -4.29 8.13 -7.22
CA VAL A 13 -4.68 7.92 -5.82
C VAL A 13 -6.12 7.41 -5.72
N TYR A 14 -7.02 7.98 -6.52
CA TYR A 14 -8.41 7.49 -6.60
C TYR A 14 -8.48 6.07 -7.15
N MET A 15 -7.71 5.77 -8.20
CA MET A 15 -7.66 4.41 -8.78
C MET A 15 -7.10 3.40 -7.79
N TRP A 16 -6.06 3.75 -7.05
CA TRP A 16 -5.50 2.88 -6.00
C TRP A 16 -6.49 2.63 -4.87
N THR A 17 -7.21 3.66 -4.44
CA THR A 17 -8.26 3.52 -3.42
C THR A 17 -9.36 2.58 -3.90
N VAL A 18 -9.86 2.75 -5.12
CA VAL A 18 -10.88 1.88 -5.72
C VAL A 18 -10.36 0.45 -5.84
N ALA A 19 -9.11 0.25 -6.28
CA ALA A 19 -8.49 -1.07 -6.40
C ALA A 19 -8.41 -1.83 -5.07
N ILE A 20 -8.35 -1.12 -3.93
CA ILE A 20 -8.38 -1.72 -2.60
C ILE A 20 -9.82 -1.95 -2.14
N VAL A 21 -10.65 -0.92 -2.20
CA VAL A 21 -11.98 -0.92 -1.58
C VAL A 21 -12.96 -1.83 -2.33
N LEU A 22 -12.91 -1.85 -3.66
CA LEU A 22 -13.85 -2.63 -4.47
C LEU A 22 -13.75 -4.15 -4.22
N PRO A 23 -12.57 -4.79 -4.32
CA PRO A 23 -12.49 -6.23 -4.07
C PRO A 23 -12.71 -6.59 -2.60
N ALA A 24 -12.31 -5.73 -1.65
CA ALA A 24 -12.63 -5.92 -0.25
C ALA A 24 -14.15 -5.89 -0.03
N GLY A 25 -14.85 -4.92 -0.62
CA GLY A 25 -16.30 -4.81 -0.56
C GLY A 25 -17.02 -6.00 -1.18
N ILE A 26 -16.58 -6.45 -2.35
CA ILE A 26 -17.13 -7.65 -3.02
C ILE A 26 -16.95 -8.88 -2.11
N HIS A 27 -15.77 -9.06 -1.53
CA HIS A 27 -15.50 -10.19 -0.61
C HIS A 27 -16.44 -10.14 0.61
N LEU A 28 -16.63 -8.98 1.21
CA LEU A 28 -17.50 -8.81 2.36
C LEU A 28 -18.98 -9.11 2.06
N VAL A 29 -19.46 -8.69 0.90
CA VAL A 29 -20.85 -8.91 0.48
C VAL A 29 -21.10 -10.37 0.13
N SER A 30 -20.16 -11.01 -0.57
CA SER A 30 -20.30 -12.40 -1.01
C SER A 30 -20.01 -13.43 0.09
N GLY A 31 -19.15 -13.07 1.08
CA GLY A 31 -18.72 -13.99 2.13
C GLY A 31 -19.70 -14.20 3.30
N GLY A 32 -20.79 -13.43 3.39
CA GLY A 32 -21.84 -13.58 4.41
C GLY A 32 -21.41 -13.31 5.86
N HIS A 33 -20.17 -12.97 6.12
CA HIS A 33 -19.61 -12.72 7.44
C HIS A 33 -19.72 -11.24 7.80
N ARG A 34 -20.50 -10.91 8.83
CA ARG A 34 -20.81 -9.53 9.24
C ARG A 34 -20.21 -9.13 10.59
N ASP A 35 -19.30 -9.90 11.14
CA ASP A 35 -18.62 -9.52 12.38
C ASP A 35 -17.57 -8.42 12.09
N ARG A 36 -17.58 -7.35 12.93
CA ARG A 36 -16.68 -6.19 12.77
C ARG A 36 -15.20 -6.55 12.76
N SER A 37 -14.84 -7.60 13.45
CA SER A 37 -13.47 -8.10 13.51
C SER A 37 -13.02 -8.71 12.17
N HIS A 38 -13.89 -9.49 11.55
CA HIS A 38 -13.65 -10.09 10.25
C HIS A 38 -13.59 -9.02 9.14
N LEU A 39 -14.40 -7.97 9.30
CA LEU A 39 -14.35 -6.80 8.43
C LEU A 39 -12.96 -6.17 8.40
N ALA A 40 -12.37 -5.87 9.58
CA ALA A 40 -11.06 -5.25 9.67
C ALA A 40 -9.96 -6.13 9.07
N GLU A 41 -10.03 -7.46 9.25
CA GLU A 41 -9.07 -8.40 8.64
C GLU A 41 -9.15 -8.43 7.12
N ILE A 42 -10.36 -8.49 6.56
CA ILE A 42 -10.55 -8.52 5.11
C ILE A 42 -10.06 -7.22 4.50
N VAL A 43 -10.47 -6.07 5.05
CA VAL A 43 -10.05 -4.77 4.53
C VAL A 43 -8.53 -4.61 4.63
N LEU A 44 -7.92 -5.00 5.76
CA LEU A 44 -6.47 -4.95 5.94
C LEU A 44 -5.74 -5.86 4.95
N MET A 45 -6.21 -7.09 4.75
CA MET A 45 -5.62 -8.02 3.79
C MET A 45 -5.59 -7.43 2.38
N TYR A 46 -6.71 -6.85 1.94
CA TYR A 46 -6.77 -6.20 0.63
C TYR A 46 -5.93 -4.92 0.59
N ALA A 47 -5.94 -4.12 1.65
CA ALA A 47 -5.11 -2.92 1.72
C ALA A 47 -3.62 -3.24 1.61
N LEU A 48 -3.14 -4.28 2.28
CA LEU A 48 -1.74 -4.72 2.21
C LEU A 48 -1.43 -5.38 0.86
N GLY A 49 -2.23 -6.36 0.44
CA GLY A 49 -1.97 -7.15 -0.77
C GLY A 49 -2.10 -6.33 -2.06
N VAL A 50 -3.17 -5.55 -2.19
CA VAL A 50 -3.39 -4.71 -3.38
C VAL A 50 -2.40 -3.55 -3.41
N SER A 51 -2.14 -2.87 -2.28
CA SER A 51 -1.09 -1.85 -2.26
C SER A 51 0.31 -2.44 -2.49
N GLY A 52 0.49 -3.74 -2.23
CA GLY A 52 1.67 -4.49 -2.65
C GLY A 52 1.76 -4.61 -4.18
N ALA A 53 0.67 -5.03 -4.83
CA ALA A 53 0.61 -5.10 -6.30
C ALA A 53 0.83 -3.72 -6.95
N ILE A 54 0.24 -2.67 -6.38
CA ILE A 54 0.45 -1.28 -6.80
C ILE A 54 1.93 -0.89 -6.67
N GLY A 55 2.61 -1.28 -5.57
CA GLY A 55 4.04 -1.04 -5.38
C GLY A 55 4.89 -1.70 -6.46
N MET A 56 4.59 -2.96 -6.82
CA MET A 56 5.28 -3.63 -7.93
C MET A 56 5.04 -2.93 -9.28
N PHE A 57 3.82 -2.47 -9.53
CA PHE A 57 3.51 -1.68 -10.72
C PHE A 57 4.27 -0.35 -10.72
N ASN A 58 4.28 0.37 -9.60
CA ASN A 58 5.03 1.62 -9.46
C ASN A 58 6.54 1.43 -9.65
N ALA A 59 7.10 0.29 -9.26
CA ALA A 59 8.50 -0.01 -9.53
C ALA A 59 8.80 -0.02 -11.05
N VAL A 60 7.89 -0.61 -11.85
CA VAL A 60 8.02 -0.57 -13.32
C VAL A 60 7.88 0.86 -13.84
N VAL A 61 6.91 1.63 -13.32
CA VAL A 61 6.68 3.02 -13.74
C VAL A 61 7.89 3.90 -13.41
N HIS A 62 8.43 3.83 -12.19
CA HIS A 62 9.60 4.59 -11.77
C HIS A 62 10.91 4.16 -12.48
N THR A 63 10.93 2.99 -13.11
CA THR A 63 12.07 2.54 -13.91
C THR A 63 11.91 2.90 -15.38
N ALA A 64 10.74 2.58 -15.96
CA ALA A 64 10.51 2.74 -17.40
C ALA A 64 10.17 4.18 -17.80
N LEU A 65 9.60 4.97 -16.89
CA LEU A 65 9.14 6.35 -17.10
C LEU A 65 9.72 7.28 -16.03
N ALA A 66 11.02 7.09 -15.72
CA ALA A 66 11.67 7.79 -14.61
C ALA A 66 11.61 9.32 -14.75
N ASP A 67 11.87 9.82 -15.95
CA ASP A 67 11.88 11.26 -16.24
C ASP A 67 10.47 11.86 -16.22
N GLU A 68 9.49 11.15 -16.74
CA GLU A 68 8.08 11.56 -16.71
C GLU A 68 7.54 11.57 -15.26
N VAL A 69 7.94 10.60 -14.46
CA VAL A 69 7.59 10.58 -13.03
C VAL A 69 8.24 11.77 -12.33
N ALA A 70 9.53 11.99 -12.50
CA ALA A 70 10.24 13.14 -11.93
C ALA A 70 9.58 14.46 -12.35
N ALA A 71 9.27 14.64 -13.62
CA ALA A 71 8.59 15.82 -14.14
C ALA A 71 7.21 16.02 -13.51
N SER A 72 6.45 14.94 -13.29
CA SER A 72 5.11 15.00 -12.68
C SER A 72 5.14 15.43 -11.20
N ILE A 73 6.26 15.19 -10.53
CA ILE A 73 6.54 15.63 -9.16
C ILE A 73 7.14 17.04 -9.14
N GLY A 74 7.59 17.55 -10.28
CA GLY A 74 8.30 18.83 -10.40
C GLY A 74 9.80 18.72 -10.08
N TRP A 75 10.38 17.52 -10.16
CA TRP A 75 11.80 17.25 -9.93
C TRP A 75 12.58 17.14 -11.25
N PRO A 76 13.91 17.40 -11.21
CA PRO A 76 14.75 17.29 -12.40
C PRO A 76 14.76 15.87 -12.98
N ALA A 77 14.72 15.76 -14.31
CA ALA A 77 14.93 14.52 -15.04
C ALA A 77 16.38 13.99 -14.87
N GLY A 78 16.59 12.71 -15.16
CA GLY A 78 17.91 12.07 -15.05
C GLY A 78 18.37 11.82 -13.62
N ASN A 79 17.48 11.93 -12.65
CA ASN A 79 17.78 11.72 -11.24
C ASN A 79 17.80 10.23 -10.90
N PRO A 80 18.93 9.67 -10.37
CA PRO A 80 19.03 8.25 -10.01
C PRO A 80 18.07 7.85 -8.86
N PHE A 81 17.55 8.82 -8.11
CA PHE A 81 16.58 8.60 -7.03
C PHE A 81 15.34 7.82 -7.50
N GLN A 82 14.88 8.02 -8.75
CA GLN A 82 13.74 7.28 -9.28
C GLN A 82 14.01 5.77 -9.32
N THR A 83 15.22 5.36 -9.63
CA THR A 83 15.62 3.95 -9.63
C THR A 83 15.65 3.37 -8.20
N GLU A 84 16.16 4.14 -7.23
CA GLU A 84 16.17 3.71 -5.82
C GLU A 84 14.74 3.53 -5.29
N VAL A 85 13.86 4.49 -5.57
CA VAL A 85 12.43 4.41 -5.22
C VAL A 85 11.76 3.23 -5.92
N ALA A 86 12.11 2.93 -7.17
CA ALA A 86 11.59 1.76 -7.87
C ALA A 86 11.90 0.45 -7.13
N PHE A 87 13.15 0.24 -6.72
CA PHE A 87 13.51 -0.98 -5.98
C PHE A 87 12.92 -1.02 -4.57
N ALA A 88 12.77 0.13 -3.89
CA ALA A 88 12.06 0.20 -2.62
C ALA A 88 10.59 -0.19 -2.79
N ASN A 89 9.91 0.34 -3.80
CA ASN A 89 8.54 -0.04 -4.16
C ASN A 89 8.42 -1.51 -4.54
N LEU A 90 9.38 -2.07 -5.26
CA LEU A 90 9.39 -3.48 -5.63
C LEU A 90 9.50 -4.37 -4.38
N ALA A 91 10.44 -4.08 -3.49
CA ALA A 91 10.65 -4.86 -2.27
C ALA A 91 9.42 -4.82 -1.35
N LEU A 92 8.89 -3.62 -1.05
CA LEU A 92 7.67 -3.43 -0.28
C LEU A 92 6.44 -4.00 -1.00
N GLY A 93 6.46 -3.97 -2.33
CA GLY A 93 5.43 -4.53 -3.19
C GLY A 93 5.33 -6.04 -3.06
N ILE A 94 6.45 -6.75 -3.20
CA ILE A 94 6.51 -8.21 -3.11
C ILE A 94 6.03 -8.69 -1.73
N VAL A 95 6.60 -8.17 -0.64
CA VAL A 95 6.21 -8.59 0.71
C VAL A 95 4.78 -8.19 1.05
N GLY A 96 4.31 -7.04 0.53
CA GLY A 96 2.92 -6.61 0.66
C GLY A 96 1.96 -7.56 -0.06
N PHE A 97 2.28 -7.96 -1.28
CA PHE A 97 1.47 -8.90 -2.06
C PHE A 97 1.39 -10.28 -1.37
N MET A 98 2.47 -10.72 -0.72
CA MET A 98 2.47 -11.96 0.06
C MET A 98 1.49 -11.94 1.24
N CYS A 99 1.03 -10.78 1.69
CA CYS A 99 0.03 -10.67 2.77
C CYS A 99 -1.32 -11.33 2.42
N PHE A 100 -1.62 -11.58 1.15
CA PHE A 100 -2.80 -12.37 0.77
C PHE A 100 -2.76 -13.82 1.30
N TRP A 101 -1.56 -14.37 1.48
CA TRP A 101 -1.37 -15.78 1.89
C TRP A 101 -0.66 -15.92 3.23
N ARG A 102 0.05 -14.86 3.68
CA ARG A 102 0.97 -14.93 4.82
C ARG A 102 0.65 -13.84 5.85
N TYR A 103 -0.12 -14.22 6.84
CA TYR A 103 -0.44 -13.31 7.96
C TYR A 103 0.79 -12.81 8.73
N ASP A 104 1.85 -13.65 8.80
CA ASP A 104 3.09 -13.30 9.50
C ASP A 104 3.76 -12.05 8.92
N PHE A 105 3.48 -11.70 7.65
CA PHE A 105 4.00 -10.50 7.00
C PHE A 105 3.20 -9.23 7.31
N TRP A 106 2.01 -9.33 7.89
CA TRP A 106 1.14 -8.17 8.06
C TRP A 106 1.78 -7.08 8.90
N LEU A 107 2.26 -7.38 10.11
CA LEU A 107 2.90 -6.38 10.96
C LEU A 107 4.19 -5.80 10.36
N PRO A 108 5.14 -6.61 9.87
CA PRO A 108 6.33 -6.09 9.19
C PRO A 108 6.00 -5.17 8.01
N VAL A 109 5.00 -5.53 7.19
CA VAL A 109 4.59 -4.73 6.04
C VAL A 109 3.90 -3.44 6.47
N VAL A 110 3.02 -3.48 7.48
CA VAL A 110 2.41 -2.27 8.04
C VAL A 110 3.49 -1.29 8.49
N ILE A 111 4.49 -1.75 9.25
CA ILE A 111 5.58 -0.91 9.74
C ILE A 111 6.40 -0.34 8.58
N ALA A 112 6.92 -1.21 7.71
CA ALA A 112 7.84 -0.80 6.64
C ALA A 112 7.16 0.15 5.64
N LYS A 113 5.92 -0.16 5.26
CA LYS A 113 5.14 0.68 4.35
C LYS A 113 4.78 2.02 4.98
N SER A 114 4.45 2.06 6.28
CA SER A 114 4.14 3.30 6.97
C SER A 114 5.36 4.22 7.06
N VAL A 115 6.53 3.68 7.40
CA VAL A 115 7.78 4.44 7.45
C VAL A 115 8.13 4.99 6.07
N PHE A 116 8.03 4.16 5.03
CA PHE A 116 8.31 4.58 3.65
C PHE A 116 7.39 5.70 3.18
N LEU A 117 6.06 5.53 3.33
CA LEU A 117 5.09 6.52 2.86
C LEU A 117 5.16 7.82 3.67
N TRP A 118 5.27 7.74 4.99
CA TRP A 118 5.46 8.96 5.79
C TRP A 118 6.76 9.69 5.44
N GLY A 119 7.85 8.95 5.16
CA GLY A 119 9.08 9.54 4.65
C GLY A 119 8.88 10.26 3.32
N ALA A 120 8.16 9.64 2.37
CA ALA A 120 7.80 10.25 1.11
C ALA A 120 6.95 11.52 1.31
N GLY A 121 5.88 11.42 2.11
CA GLY A 121 5.01 12.56 2.41
C GLY A 121 5.75 13.73 3.07
N VAL A 122 6.65 13.46 4.01
CA VAL A 122 7.50 14.48 4.62
C VAL A 122 8.41 15.13 3.57
N THR A 123 9.02 14.34 2.68
CA THR A 123 9.85 14.85 1.58
C THR A 123 9.04 15.79 0.67
N HIS A 124 7.84 15.41 0.27
CA HIS A 124 6.95 16.23 -0.54
C HIS A 124 6.54 17.54 0.15
N VAL A 125 6.22 17.49 1.45
CA VAL A 125 5.89 18.69 2.22
C VAL A 125 7.09 19.61 2.32
N LEU A 126 8.28 19.10 2.64
CA LEU A 126 9.49 19.91 2.73
C LEU A 126 9.88 20.52 1.38
N ASP A 127 9.74 19.78 0.30
CA ASP A 127 9.98 20.27 -1.05
C ASP A 127 9.02 21.43 -1.38
N THR A 128 7.72 21.27 -1.11
CA THR A 128 6.75 22.35 -1.29
C THR A 128 7.10 23.60 -0.47
N LEU A 129 7.54 23.41 0.79
CA LEU A 129 7.86 24.55 1.67
C LEU A 129 9.16 25.28 1.31
N HIS A 130 10.13 24.57 0.73
CA HIS A 130 11.44 25.16 0.43
C HIS A 130 11.59 25.65 -1.01
N THR A 131 10.81 25.13 -1.94
CA THR A 131 10.95 25.39 -3.37
C THR A 131 9.68 25.96 -4.02
N ASP A 132 8.59 26.10 -3.24
CA ASP A 132 7.25 26.45 -3.74
C ASP A 132 6.74 25.47 -4.82
N ASN A 133 7.21 24.22 -4.79
CA ASN A 133 6.81 23.18 -5.73
C ASN A 133 5.40 22.69 -5.45
N VAL A 134 4.45 23.14 -6.23
CA VAL A 134 3.02 22.76 -6.17
C VAL A 134 2.62 21.78 -7.28
N ALA A 135 3.57 21.03 -7.84
CA ALA A 135 3.27 20.03 -8.86
C ALA A 135 2.21 19.01 -8.34
N PRO A 136 1.32 18.50 -9.21
CA PRO A 136 0.18 17.67 -8.79
C PRO A 136 0.56 16.39 -8.02
N ASN A 137 1.73 15.81 -8.30
CA ASN A 137 2.24 14.63 -7.60
C ASN A 137 3.27 14.97 -6.52
N ASN A 138 3.46 16.25 -6.18
CA ASN A 138 4.24 16.73 -5.04
C ASN A 138 3.31 17.28 -3.94
N SER A 139 2.36 18.12 -4.30
CA SER A 139 1.40 18.69 -3.35
C SER A 139 -0.03 18.40 -3.80
N GLY A 140 -0.83 17.74 -2.98
CA GLY A 140 -2.21 17.42 -3.34
C GLY A 140 -2.65 16.03 -2.91
N PRO A 141 -3.43 15.29 -3.73
CA PRO A 141 -3.95 13.98 -3.35
C PRO A 141 -2.89 12.94 -2.96
N ILE A 142 -1.66 13.06 -3.46
CA ILE A 142 -0.56 12.16 -3.07
C ILE A 142 -0.27 12.24 -1.58
N LEU A 143 -0.34 13.42 -0.96
CA LEU A 143 -0.15 13.57 0.48
C LEU A 143 -1.23 12.86 1.30
N VAL A 144 -2.47 12.83 0.79
CA VAL A 144 -3.55 12.05 1.42
C VAL A 144 -3.21 10.56 1.40
N TRP A 145 -2.60 10.08 0.32
CA TRP A 145 -2.13 8.71 0.24
C TRP A 145 -0.96 8.45 1.20
N ASP A 146 0.04 9.30 1.18
CA ASP A 146 1.27 9.12 1.95
C ASP A 146 1.05 9.20 3.47
N PHE A 147 0.12 10.02 3.94
CA PHE A 147 -0.23 10.09 5.35
C PHE A 147 -1.44 9.25 5.73
N GLY A 148 -2.44 9.18 4.88
CA GLY A 148 -3.71 8.52 5.15
C GLY A 148 -3.63 6.99 5.10
N LEU A 149 -2.96 6.42 4.09
CA LEU A 149 -2.84 4.97 3.99
C LEU A 149 -2.10 4.36 5.19
N PRO A 150 -0.96 4.87 5.66
CA PRO A 150 -0.32 4.38 6.88
C PRO A 150 -1.24 4.41 8.11
N LEU A 151 -1.96 5.51 8.32
CA LEU A 151 -2.91 5.61 9.44
C LEU A 151 -4.01 4.55 9.33
N ALA A 152 -4.54 4.34 8.14
CA ALA A 152 -5.54 3.31 7.88
C ALA A 152 -5.00 1.90 8.13
N LEU A 153 -3.78 1.59 7.65
CA LEU A 153 -3.13 0.29 7.85
C LEU A 153 -2.89 0.00 9.34
N ILE A 154 -2.37 0.97 10.08
CA ILE A 154 -2.12 0.85 11.52
C ILE A 154 -3.45 0.65 12.27
N GLY A 155 -4.45 1.48 12.00
CA GLY A 155 -5.77 1.38 12.63
C GLY A 155 -6.44 0.04 12.36
N LEU A 156 -6.45 -0.41 11.10
CA LEU A 156 -7.00 -1.71 10.72
C LEU A 156 -6.25 -2.87 11.37
N PHE A 157 -4.91 -2.78 11.46
CA PHE A 157 -4.11 -3.81 12.11
C PHE A 157 -4.42 -3.93 13.61
N ILE A 158 -4.55 -2.79 14.31
CA ILE A 158 -4.93 -2.76 15.73
C ILE A 158 -6.32 -3.36 15.92
N LEU A 159 -7.29 -3.00 15.08
CA LEU A 159 -8.66 -3.52 15.15
C LEU A 159 -8.70 -5.03 14.89
N ALA A 160 -8.01 -5.50 13.84
CA ALA A 160 -7.94 -6.91 13.50
C ALA A 160 -7.30 -7.73 14.64
N ARG A 161 -6.20 -7.22 15.22
CA ARG A 161 -5.54 -7.89 16.34
C ARG A 161 -6.41 -7.93 17.60
N ALA A 162 -6.98 -6.79 17.99
CA ALA A 162 -7.84 -6.71 19.17
C ALA A 162 -9.08 -7.61 19.07
N ALA A 163 -9.54 -7.89 17.88
CA ALA A 163 -10.64 -8.78 17.62
C ALA A 163 -10.25 -10.27 17.80
N ARG A 164 -9.05 -10.64 17.33
CA ARG A 164 -8.49 -11.99 17.54
C ARG A 164 -8.27 -12.29 19.01
N ASP A 165 -7.68 -11.34 19.74
CA ASP A 165 -7.38 -11.50 21.17
C ASP A 165 -8.65 -11.67 22.02
N ARG A 166 -9.79 -11.15 21.58
CA ARG A 166 -11.10 -11.35 22.23
C ARG A 166 -11.77 -12.68 21.91
N GLY A 167 -11.13 -13.56 21.13
CA GLY A 167 -11.67 -14.87 20.78
C GLY A 167 -12.89 -14.83 19.83
N SER A 168 -13.23 -13.66 19.29
CA SER A 168 -14.33 -13.47 18.36
C SER A 168 -14.03 -14.00 16.94
N ILE A 169 -12.78 -14.35 16.66
CA ILE A 169 -12.39 -15.00 15.43
C ILE A 169 -11.65 -16.30 15.76
N ARG A 170 -12.30 -17.45 15.50
CA ARG A 170 -11.50 -18.65 15.24
C ARG A 170 -10.60 -18.32 14.06
N PRO A 171 -9.27 -18.60 14.12
CA PRO A 171 -8.42 -18.34 12.98
C PRO A 171 -9.05 -19.02 11.77
N ALA A 172 -9.48 -18.23 10.79
CA ALA A 172 -9.79 -18.78 9.48
C ALA A 172 -8.59 -19.67 9.19
N ARG A 173 -8.83 -20.94 8.82
CA ARG A 173 -7.78 -21.93 8.60
C ARG A 173 -6.86 -21.43 7.47
N TYR A 174 -6.08 -20.43 7.76
CA TYR A 174 -4.84 -20.23 7.05
C TYR A 174 -3.99 -21.43 7.47
N ALA A 175 -4.02 -22.44 6.62
CA ALA A 175 -3.17 -23.59 6.76
C ALA A 175 -1.77 -23.05 7.01
N SER A 176 -1.34 -23.10 8.25
CA SER A 176 0.06 -22.98 8.58
C SER A 176 0.73 -24.14 7.85
N THR A 177 1.22 -23.88 6.65
CA THR A 177 2.24 -24.75 6.05
C THR A 177 3.45 -24.53 6.95
N ARG A 178 3.43 -25.22 8.09
CA ARG A 178 4.65 -25.47 8.84
C ARG A 178 5.55 -26.21 7.85
N TRP A 179 6.55 -25.51 7.38
CA TRP A 179 7.73 -26.15 6.87
C TRP A 179 8.32 -26.92 8.06
N ARG A 180 7.88 -28.17 8.23
CA ARG A 180 8.64 -29.12 9.02
C ARG A 180 9.89 -29.39 8.20
N LEU A 181 10.97 -28.72 8.54
CA LEU A 181 12.28 -29.27 8.32
C LEU A 181 12.36 -30.48 9.25
N ASP A 182 11.87 -31.62 8.81
CA ASP A 182 12.22 -32.89 9.43
C ASP A 182 13.74 -33.06 9.23
N ALA A 183 14.48 -32.62 10.24
CA ALA A 183 15.84 -33.06 10.45
C ALA A 183 15.76 -34.56 10.71
N ARG A 184 15.86 -35.38 9.69
CA ARG A 184 16.26 -36.77 9.78
C ARG A 184 17.68 -36.86 9.25
N SER A 185 18.64 -36.79 10.19
CA SER A 185 19.96 -37.40 10.04
C SER A 185 19.84 -38.88 10.02
#